data_264f07c93067a478a09ec11766bb1a83
#
_entry.id   264f07c93067a478a09ec11766bb1a83
#
_cell.length_a   1.000
_cell.length_b   1.000
_cell.length_c   1.000
_cell.angle_alpha   90.00
_cell.angle_beta   90.00
_cell.angle_gamma   90.00
#
_symmetry.space_group_name_H-M   'P 1'
#
loop_
_entity.id
_entity.type
_entity.pdbx_description
1 polymer ?
#
loop_
_entity_poly.entity_id
_entity_poly.type
_entity_poly.pdbx_seq_one_letter_code
_entity_poly.pdbx_strand_id
1 'polypeptide(L)'
;MEMKMNENCKHLDFFIHQIGVEGFEKRPFPFRIKIANAKQLMLGGIEYFTNHHAEWLEGYERIAHWLSDNNGKSLVMSGPFGVGKTILCMYVIPTIINSIYHKFFNKFRAIELCNELNYEKAISSRFIAVDDMGMESEFVYYGNRHDVFSEIVDGIEHQGTLMIASTNLTPEEIRKRYGERTFDRLYGNAAIANIISVSLRGKYESSE
;
A
#
# COMPACT_ATOMS: atom_id res chain seq x y z
N MET A 1 -41.21 -15.11 -16.67
CA MET A 1 -40.00 -14.33 -16.30
C MET A 1 -38.87 -15.25 -15.81
N GLU A 2 -39.16 -16.38 -15.19
CA GLU A 2 -38.18 -17.37 -14.71
C GLU A 2 -37.42 -18.15 -15.80
N MET A 3 -38.01 -18.40 -16.97
CA MET A 3 -37.33 -19.15 -18.06
C MET A 3 -36.15 -18.41 -18.69
N LYS A 4 -36.19 -17.06 -18.77
CA LYS A 4 -35.09 -16.28 -19.34
C LYS A 4 -33.86 -16.16 -18.41
N MET A 5 -34.04 -16.22 -17.08
CA MET A 5 -32.95 -16.24 -16.13
C MET A 5 -32.09 -17.51 -16.21
N ASN A 6 -32.74 -18.66 -16.50
CA ASN A 6 -32.06 -19.95 -16.54
C ASN A 6 -31.17 -20.15 -17.80
N GLU A 7 -31.50 -19.55 -18.92
CA GLU A 7 -30.66 -19.57 -20.14
C GLU A 7 -29.42 -18.69 -19.99
N ASN A 8 -29.56 -17.50 -19.42
CA ASN A 8 -28.42 -16.63 -19.17
C ASN A 8 -27.41 -17.22 -18.17
N CYS A 9 -27.87 -17.95 -17.16
CA CYS A 9 -26.99 -18.67 -16.24
C CYS A 9 -26.23 -19.80 -16.94
N LYS A 10 -26.88 -20.59 -17.81
CA LYS A 10 -26.20 -21.64 -18.57
C LYS A 10 -25.16 -21.11 -19.55
N HIS A 11 -25.43 -19.98 -20.19
CA HIS A 11 -24.43 -19.29 -21.04
C HIS A 11 -23.23 -18.76 -20.25
N LEU A 12 -23.47 -18.23 -19.07
CA LEU A 12 -22.40 -17.76 -18.20
C LEU A 12 -21.52 -18.91 -17.69
N ASP A 13 -22.12 -20.01 -17.23
CA ASP A 13 -21.43 -21.21 -16.78
C ASP A 13 -20.60 -21.85 -17.90
N PHE A 14 -21.15 -21.92 -19.10
CA PHE A 14 -20.44 -22.41 -20.29
C PHE A 14 -19.26 -21.51 -20.64
N PHE A 15 -19.44 -20.19 -20.60
CA PHE A 15 -18.37 -19.20 -20.85
C PHE A 15 -17.24 -19.29 -19.80
N ILE A 16 -17.60 -19.40 -18.52
CA ILE A 16 -16.63 -19.57 -17.43
C ILE A 16 -15.85 -20.89 -17.59
N HIS A 17 -16.53 -21.96 -17.99
CA HIS A 17 -15.89 -23.25 -18.25
C HIS A 17 -14.93 -23.17 -19.44
N GLN A 18 -15.31 -22.52 -20.54
CA GLN A 18 -14.43 -22.31 -21.70
C GLN A 18 -13.17 -21.51 -21.34
N ILE A 19 -13.30 -20.41 -20.58
CA ILE A 19 -12.16 -19.63 -20.11
C ILE A 19 -11.20 -20.51 -19.31
N GLY A 20 -11.69 -21.40 -18.47
CA GLY A 20 -10.89 -22.34 -17.69
C GLY A 20 -10.17 -23.39 -18.53
N VAL A 21 -10.81 -23.85 -19.61
CA VAL A 21 -10.23 -24.86 -20.52
C VAL A 21 -9.18 -24.25 -21.48
N GLU A 22 -9.39 -23.00 -21.92
CA GLU A 22 -8.48 -22.30 -22.84
C GLU A 22 -7.24 -21.73 -22.14
N GLY A 23 -7.10 -21.91 -20.81
CA GLY A 23 -5.91 -21.54 -20.08
C GLY A 23 -5.73 -20.02 -19.86
N PHE A 24 -6.81 -19.26 -19.95
CA PHE A 24 -6.77 -17.84 -19.59
C PHE A 24 -6.39 -17.68 -18.12
N GLU A 25 -5.24 -17.06 -17.86
CA GLU A 25 -4.80 -16.75 -16.50
C GLU A 25 -5.77 -15.75 -15.86
N LYS A 26 -6.31 -16.13 -14.71
CA LYS A 26 -7.10 -15.18 -13.91
C LYS A 26 -6.19 -14.05 -13.46
N ARG A 27 -6.62 -12.81 -13.66
CA ARG A 27 -5.96 -11.67 -13.02
C ARG A 27 -5.80 -11.95 -11.52
N PRO A 28 -4.62 -11.74 -10.95
CA PRO A 28 -4.45 -11.91 -9.51
C PRO A 28 -5.38 -10.96 -8.78
N PHE A 29 -6.19 -11.51 -7.87
CA PHE A 29 -7.09 -10.69 -7.09
C PHE A 29 -6.31 -9.84 -6.09
N PRO A 30 -6.67 -8.57 -5.89
CA PRO A 30 -6.12 -7.75 -4.83
C PRO A 30 -6.31 -8.41 -3.47
N PHE A 31 -5.30 -8.32 -2.62
CA PHE A 31 -5.37 -8.90 -1.28
C PHE A 31 -6.35 -8.09 -0.41
N ARG A 32 -7.34 -8.79 0.16
CA ARG A 32 -8.33 -8.16 1.04
C ARG A 32 -7.96 -8.33 2.50
N ILE A 33 -8.01 -7.21 3.21
CA ILE A 33 -7.82 -7.11 4.65
C ILE A 33 -9.19 -6.83 5.28
N LYS A 34 -9.51 -7.57 6.35
CA LYS A 34 -10.66 -7.33 7.23
C LYS A 34 -10.22 -7.58 8.65
N ILE A 35 -9.93 -6.52 9.40
CA ILE A 35 -9.40 -6.59 10.76
C ILE A 35 -10.37 -5.89 11.70
N ALA A 36 -11.01 -6.65 12.56
CA ALA A 36 -11.71 -6.10 13.70
C ALA A 36 -10.71 -5.43 14.65
N ASN A 37 -11.11 -4.42 15.39
CA ASN A 37 -10.26 -3.74 16.38
C ASN A 37 -8.99 -3.07 15.81
N ALA A 38 -9.02 -2.64 14.53
CA ALA A 38 -7.88 -2.03 13.85
C ALA A 38 -7.28 -0.85 14.63
N LYS A 39 -8.14 0.00 15.23
CA LYS A 39 -7.72 1.15 16.05
C LYS A 39 -6.90 0.72 17.27
N GLN A 40 -7.36 -0.27 18.02
CA GLN A 40 -6.66 -0.77 19.21
C GLN A 40 -5.33 -1.42 18.83
N LEU A 41 -5.30 -2.18 17.74
CA LEU A 41 -4.06 -2.79 17.23
C LEU A 41 -3.06 -1.74 16.78
N MET A 42 -3.52 -0.66 16.13
CA MET A 42 -2.65 0.45 15.75
C MET A 42 -2.07 1.17 16.97
N LEU A 43 -2.91 1.50 17.96
CA LEU A 43 -2.45 2.14 19.21
C LEU A 43 -1.40 1.29 19.91
N GLY A 44 -1.71 0.02 20.17
CA GLY A 44 -0.76 -0.90 20.82
C GLY A 44 0.52 -1.10 20.00
N GLY A 45 0.43 -1.12 18.67
CA GLY A 45 1.60 -1.18 17.79
C GLY A 45 2.45 0.10 17.87
N ILE A 46 1.85 1.28 17.88
CA ILE A 46 2.57 2.53 18.02
C ILE A 46 3.28 2.57 19.37
N GLU A 47 2.57 2.28 20.46
CA GLU A 47 3.16 2.23 21.81
C GLU A 47 4.34 1.26 21.89
N TYR A 48 4.19 0.06 21.33
CA TYR A 48 5.24 -0.95 21.33
C TYR A 48 6.52 -0.48 20.60
N PHE A 49 6.36 0.10 19.40
CA PHE A 49 7.52 0.50 18.59
C PHE A 49 8.13 1.84 18.97
N THR A 50 7.42 2.69 19.71
CA THR A 50 7.93 4.01 20.14
C THR A 50 8.36 4.03 21.60
N ASN A 51 7.94 3.05 22.40
CA ASN A 51 8.05 3.03 23.88
C ASN A 51 7.39 4.23 24.55
N HIS A 52 6.42 4.86 23.87
CA HIS A 52 5.68 6.01 24.39
C HIS A 52 4.19 5.79 24.25
N HIS A 53 3.42 6.47 25.08
CA HIS A 53 1.96 6.42 24.96
C HIS A 53 1.52 6.98 23.60
N ALA A 54 0.67 6.23 22.89
CA ALA A 54 0.26 6.59 21.53
C ALA A 54 -0.76 7.75 21.54
N GLU A 55 -0.42 8.83 20.85
CA GLU A 55 -1.38 9.91 20.57
C GLU A 55 -2.14 9.55 19.28
N TRP A 56 -3.49 9.55 19.36
CA TRP A 56 -4.32 9.29 18.20
C TRP A 56 -4.51 10.57 17.38
N LEU A 57 -4.01 10.57 16.16
CA LEU A 57 -4.18 11.67 15.21
C LEU A 57 -5.41 11.43 14.32
N GLU A 58 -6.07 12.51 13.89
CA GLU A 58 -7.28 12.44 13.05
C GLU A 58 -7.04 11.62 11.76
N GLY A 59 -5.90 11.82 11.09
CA GLY A 59 -5.54 11.07 9.88
C GLY A 59 -5.39 9.56 10.09
N TYR A 60 -5.17 9.10 11.33
CA TYR A 60 -5.07 7.67 11.65
C TYR A 60 -6.41 6.95 11.56
N GLU A 61 -7.53 7.65 11.68
CA GLU A 61 -8.87 7.07 11.51
C GLU A 61 -9.03 6.46 10.12
N ARG A 62 -8.49 7.11 9.09
CA ARG A 62 -8.56 6.62 7.71
C ARG A 62 -7.72 5.36 7.51
N ILE A 63 -6.60 5.26 8.21
CA ILE A 63 -5.74 4.06 8.20
C ILE A 63 -6.43 2.90 8.94
N ALA A 64 -7.03 3.17 10.11
CA ALA A 64 -7.80 2.18 10.85
C ALA A 64 -9.00 1.66 10.04
N HIS A 65 -9.70 2.55 9.33
CA HIS A 65 -10.79 2.17 8.42
C HIS A 65 -10.27 1.29 7.28
N TRP A 66 -9.13 1.63 6.67
CA TRP A 66 -8.51 0.80 5.64
C TRP A 66 -8.11 -0.58 6.17
N LEU A 67 -7.58 -0.68 7.38
CA LEU A 67 -7.30 -1.97 8.01
C LEU A 67 -8.58 -2.77 8.30
N SER A 68 -9.68 -2.08 8.60
CA SER A 68 -10.98 -2.73 8.87
C SER A 68 -11.60 -3.36 7.62
N ASP A 69 -11.48 -2.71 6.48
CA ASP A 69 -11.77 -3.26 5.14
C ASP A 69 -11.05 -2.43 4.07
N ASN A 70 -9.97 -2.96 3.51
CA ASN A 70 -9.23 -2.26 2.46
C ASN A 70 -9.88 -2.30 1.08
N ASN A 71 -10.95 -3.07 0.89
CA ASN A 71 -11.59 -3.29 -0.42
C ASN A 71 -10.60 -3.68 -1.53
N GLY A 72 -9.50 -4.36 -1.19
CA GLY A 72 -8.44 -4.71 -2.12
C GLY A 72 -7.53 -3.54 -2.53
N LYS A 73 -7.65 -2.37 -1.90
CA LYS A 73 -6.81 -1.21 -2.20
C LYS A 73 -5.53 -1.22 -1.38
N SER A 74 -4.46 -0.73 -1.99
CA SER A 74 -3.21 -0.35 -1.33
C SER A 74 -3.42 0.85 -0.39
N LEU A 75 -2.39 1.26 0.35
CA LEU A 75 -2.45 2.42 1.25
C LEU A 75 -1.31 3.39 0.96
N VAL A 76 -1.62 4.66 0.82
CA VAL A 76 -0.64 5.75 0.80
C VAL A 76 -0.93 6.71 1.96
N MET A 77 0.07 6.93 2.78
CA MET A 77 0.02 7.88 3.89
C MET A 77 0.78 9.14 3.50
N SER A 78 0.10 10.28 3.45
CA SER A 78 0.70 11.59 3.18
C SER A 78 0.61 12.51 4.40
N GLY A 79 1.51 13.48 4.49
CA GLY A 79 1.49 14.47 5.56
C GLY A 79 2.88 14.97 5.94
N PRO A 80 2.99 15.95 6.87
CA PRO A 80 4.25 16.56 7.24
C PRO A 80 5.19 15.58 7.96
N PHE A 81 6.42 16.03 8.19
CA PHE A 81 7.40 15.26 8.96
C PHE A 81 6.96 15.09 10.42
N GLY A 82 7.32 13.95 11.02
CA GLY A 82 7.15 13.70 12.45
C GLY A 82 5.74 13.27 12.88
N VAL A 83 4.83 12.95 11.96
CA VAL A 83 3.47 12.47 12.26
C VAL A 83 3.34 10.94 12.27
N GLY A 84 4.45 10.22 12.43
CA GLY A 84 4.45 8.75 12.60
C GLY A 84 4.31 7.92 11.33
N LYS A 85 4.38 8.50 10.13
CA LYS A 85 4.23 7.75 8.87
C LYS A 85 5.18 6.56 8.74
N THR A 86 6.48 6.78 9.00
CA THR A 86 7.51 5.74 8.95
C THR A 86 7.20 4.58 9.91
N ILE A 87 6.82 4.89 11.15
CA ILE A 87 6.45 3.87 12.16
C ILE A 87 5.27 3.04 11.67
N LEU A 88 4.23 3.70 11.15
CA LEU A 88 3.06 3.01 10.61
C LEU A 88 3.41 2.18 9.37
N CYS A 89 4.15 2.77 8.42
CA CYS A 89 4.48 2.14 7.15
C CYS A 89 5.38 0.91 7.31
N MET A 90 6.45 1.06 8.09
CA MET A 90 7.51 0.07 8.15
C MET A 90 7.35 -0.94 9.28
N TYR A 91 6.59 -0.61 10.32
CA TYR A 91 6.53 -1.45 11.52
C TYR A 91 5.10 -1.84 11.90
N VAL A 92 4.23 -0.90 12.24
CA VAL A 92 2.93 -1.20 12.85
C VAL A 92 2.02 -1.96 11.89
N ILE A 93 1.74 -1.41 10.71
CA ILE A 93 0.79 -2.01 9.76
C ILE A 93 1.30 -3.36 9.23
N PRO A 94 2.57 -3.50 8.78
CA PRO A 94 3.10 -4.80 8.38
C PRO A 94 3.05 -5.85 9.50
N THR A 95 3.28 -5.46 10.75
CA THR A 95 3.23 -6.38 11.89
C THR A 95 1.81 -6.84 12.17
N ILE A 96 0.82 -5.93 12.13
CA ILE A 96 -0.60 -6.28 12.28
C ILE A 96 -1.03 -7.27 11.20
N ILE A 97 -0.70 -6.99 9.93
CA ILE A 97 -1.08 -7.86 8.81
C ILE A 97 -0.37 -9.22 8.92
N ASN A 98 0.91 -9.22 9.31
CA ASN A 98 1.64 -10.48 9.51
C ASN A 98 1.04 -11.32 10.63
N SER A 99 0.70 -10.73 11.77
CA SER A 99 0.16 -11.46 12.93
C SER A 99 -1.17 -12.16 12.62
N ILE A 100 -1.99 -11.59 11.71
CA ILE A 100 -3.34 -12.09 11.40
C ILE A 100 -3.34 -12.97 10.14
N TYR A 101 -2.62 -12.55 9.11
CA TYR A 101 -2.65 -13.20 7.79
C TYR A 101 -1.38 -13.95 7.42
N HIS A 102 -0.34 -13.93 8.27
CA HIS A 102 0.97 -14.54 8.01
C HIS A 102 1.59 -14.07 6.68
N LYS A 103 1.44 -12.77 6.38
CA LYS A 103 2.01 -12.13 5.19
C LYS A 103 3.15 -11.20 5.57
N PHE A 104 4.31 -11.45 4.95
CA PHE A 104 5.51 -10.66 5.15
C PHE A 104 5.65 -9.60 4.07
N PHE A 105 5.96 -8.39 4.49
CA PHE A 105 6.25 -7.28 3.60
C PHE A 105 7.75 -7.18 3.32
N ASN A 106 8.11 -7.05 2.04
CA ASN A 106 9.40 -6.50 1.67
C ASN A 106 9.37 -5.00 1.94
N LYS A 107 10.32 -4.52 2.73
CA LYS A 107 10.34 -3.14 3.26
C LYS A 107 11.53 -2.41 2.69
N PHE A 108 11.28 -1.23 2.11
CA PHE A 108 12.31 -0.38 1.52
C PHE A 108 12.08 1.07 1.91
N ARG A 109 13.16 1.79 2.15
CA ARG A 109 13.13 3.25 2.00
C ARG A 109 13.23 3.55 0.52
N ALA A 110 12.51 4.58 0.05
CA ALA A 110 12.48 4.88 -1.39
C ALA A 110 13.88 5.05 -2.00
N ILE A 111 14.81 5.68 -1.25
CA ILE A 111 16.21 5.84 -1.68
C ILE A 111 16.95 4.50 -1.88
N GLU A 112 16.51 3.43 -1.23
CA GLU A 112 17.15 2.11 -1.33
C GLU A 112 16.71 1.32 -2.57
N LEU A 113 15.66 1.78 -3.26
CA LEU A 113 15.12 1.10 -4.45
C LEU A 113 16.04 1.22 -5.67
N CYS A 114 16.96 2.19 -5.68
CA CYS A 114 17.82 2.54 -6.81
C CYS A 114 19.10 1.70 -6.85
N ASN A 115 18.98 0.39 -6.61
CA ASN A 115 20.04 -0.59 -6.87
C ASN A 115 19.41 -1.89 -7.38
N GLU A 116 20.20 -2.64 -8.12
CA GLU A 116 19.76 -3.85 -8.85
C GLU A 116 19.02 -4.85 -7.98
N LEU A 117 19.61 -5.23 -6.84
CA LEU A 117 19.05 -6.25 -5.96
C LEU A 117 17.71 -5.83 -5.35
N ASN A 118 17.61 -4.58 -4.90
CA ASN A 118 16.38 -4.07 -4.31
C ASN A 118 15.32 -3.80 -5.37
N TYR A 119 15.71 -3.36 -6.57
CA TYR A 119 14.81 -3.17 -7.69
C TYR A 119 14.10 -4.47 -8.04
N GLU A 120 14.83 -5.54 -8.35
CA GLU A 120 14.23 -6.84 -8.70
C GLU A 120 13.33 -7.38 -7.59
N LYS A 121 13.76 -7.24 -6.34
CA LYS A 121 12.98 -7.65 -5.18
C LYS A 121 11.72 -6.81 -5.01
N ALA A 122 11.78 -5.50 -5.25
CA ALA A 122 10.64 -4.60 -5.12
C ALA A 122 9.56 -4.88 -6.17
N ILE A 123 9.93 -4.94 -7.46
CA ILE A 123 8.98 -5.15 -8.56
C ILE A 123 8.35 -6.55 -8.55
N SER A 124 9.03 -7.56 -7.99
CA SER A 124 8.48 -8.91 -7.82
C SER A 124 7.68 -9.11 -6.53
N SER A 125 7.61 -8.09 -5.66
CA SER A 125 6.98 -8.21 -4.36
C SER A 125 5.46 -8.24 -4.44
N ARG A 126 4.83 -9.24 -3.83
CA ARG A 126 3.37 -9.29 -3.63
C ARG A 126 2.90 -8.39 -2.47
N PHE A 127 3.75 -8.21 -1.46
CA PHE A 127 3.51 -7.37 -0.29
C PHE A 127 4.73 -6.46 -0.11
N ILE A 128 4.52 -5.15 -0.26
CA ILE A 128 5.61 -4.18 -0.23
C ILE A 128 5.28 -2.97 0.64
N ALA A 129 6.25 -2.53 1.43
CA ALA A 129 6.19 -1.26 2.16
C ALA A 129 7.31 -0.34 1.67
N VAL A 130 6.95 0.88 1.27
CA VAL A 130 7.89 1.90 0.75
C VAL A 130 7.77 3.16 1.59
N ASP A 131 8.83 3.49 2.32
CA ASP A 131 8.89 4.70 3.13
C ASP A 131 9.55 5.85 2.37
N ASP A 132 9.04 7.07 2.60
CA ASP A 132 9.52 8.32 1.98
C ASP A 132 9.49 8.30 0.43
N MET A 133 8.38 7.80 -0.17
CA MET A 133 8.13 7.90 -1.61
C MET A 133 8.36 9.34 -2.10
N GLY A 134 9.13 9.49 -3.16
CA GLY A 134 9.59 10.77 -3.70
C GLY A 134 11.07 11.07 -3.44
N MET A 135 11.74 10.25 -2.61
CA MET A 135 13.17 10.41 -2.30
C MET A 135 14.07 9.49 -3.13
N GLU A 136 13.51 8.59 -3.93
CA GLU A 136 14.27 7.75 -4.87
C GLU A 136 14.92 8.60 -5.96
N SER A 137 16.13 8.19 -6.37
CA SER A 137 16.85 8.79 -7.49
C SER A 137 16.49 8.09 -8.81
N GLU A 138 16.89 8.67 -9.94
CA GLU A 138 16.86 7.94 -11.21
C GLU A 138 17.72 6.69 -11.11
N PHE A 139 17.20 5.58 -11.61
CA PHE A 139 17.89 4.30 -11.63
C PHE A 139 18.09 3.83 -13.07
N VAL A 140 19.33 3.45 -13.40
CA VAL A 140 19.66 2.90 -14.72
C VAL A 140 20.00 1.42 -14.55
N TYR A 141 19.25 0.55 -15.22
CA TYR A 141 19.41 -0.89 -15.17
C TYR A 141 19.46 -1.46 -16.60
N TYR A 142 20.50 -2.20 -16.93
CA TYR A 142 20.79 -2.68 -18.29
C TYR A 142 20.67 -1.60 -19.38
N GLY A 143 21.13 -0.38 -19.09
CA GLY A 143 21.11 0.75 -20.02
C GLY A 143 19.76 1.46 -20.17
N ASN A 144 18.71 0.99 -19.51
CA ASN A 144 17.40 1.62 -19.48
C ASN A 144 17.20 2.44 -18.19
N ARG A 145 16.50 3.56 -18.32
CA ARG A 145 16.06 4.34 -17.15
C ARG A 145 14.78 3.72 -16.59
N HIS A 146 14.77 3.50 -15.31
CA HIS A 146 13.64 2.93 -14.57
C HIS A 146 13.11 3.94 -13.55
N ASP A 147 11.81 4.14 -13.56
CA ASP A 147 11.07 4.76 -12.46
C ASP A 147 10.51 3.62 -11.60
N VAL A 148 11.29 3.22 -10.61
CA VAL A 148 11.00 2.03 -9.79
C VAL A 148 9.66 2.14 -9.08
N PHE A 149 9.31 3.34 -8.61
CA PHE A 149 8.03 3.52 -7.93
C PHE A 149 6.84 3.37 -8.90
N SER A 150 6.93 3.93 -10.09
CA SER A 150 5.91 3.78 -11.14
C SER A 150 5.72 2.31 -11.52
N GLU A 151 6.78 1.52 -11.59
CA GLU A 151 6.71 0.09 -11.88
C GLU A 151 6.07 -0.71 -10.73
N ILE A 152 6.32 -0.34 -9.47
CA ILE A 152 5.63 -0.92 -8.31
C ILE A 152 4.12 -0.61 -8.38
N VAL A 153 3.75 0.62 -8.73
CA VAL A 153 2.33 1.03 -8.91
C VAL A 153 1.67 0.23 -10.04
N ASP A 154 2.36 -0.01 -11.14
CA ASP A 154 1.88 -0.88 -12.21
C ASP A 154 1.64 -2.32 -11.72
N GLY A 155 2.50 -2.82 -10.82
CA GLY A 155 2.36 -4.12 -10.17
C GLY A 155 1.09 -4.27 -9.31
N ILE A 156 0.55 -3.18 -8.74
CA ILE A 156 -0.72 -3.22 -8.00
C ILE A 156 -1.85 -3.71 -8.91
N GLU A 157 -1.91 -3.21 -10.11
CA GLU A 157 -2.96 -3.55 -11.08
C GLU A 157 -2.73 -4.92 -11.73
N HIS A 158 -1.50 -5.22 -12.14
CA HIS A 158 -1.19 -6.40 -12.94
C HIS A 158 -0.91 -7.66 -12.12
N GLN A 159 -0.31 -7.50 -10.94
CA GLN A 159 0.11 -8.61 -10.07
C GLN A 159 -0.74 -8.71 -8.79
N GLY A 160 -1.64 -7.74 -8.55
CA GLY A 160 -2.41 -7.63 -7.30
C GLY A 160 -1.52 -7.35 -6.09
N THR A 161 -0.42 -6.64 -6.29
CA THR A 161 0.50 -6.23 -5.21
C THR A 161 -0.25 -5.39 -4.17
N LEU A 162 -0.09 -5.72 -2.91
CA LEU A 162 -0.53 -4.87 -1.81
C LEU A 162 0.63 -3.98 -1.38
N MET A 163 0.51 -2.69 -1.66
CA MET A 163 1.50 -1.69 -1.30
C MET A 163 1.03 -0.86 -0.10
N ILE A 164 1.96 -0.58 0.82
CA ILE A 164 1.84 0.45 1.84
C ILE A 164 2.95 1.46 1.54
N ALA A 165 2.61 2.72 1.35
CA ALA A 165 3.61 3.75 1.11
C ALA A 165 3.42 4.97 2.01
N SER A 166 4.52 5.65 2.32
CA SER A 166 4.51 6.96 2.96
C SER A 166 5.14 8.02 2.06
N THR A 167 4.68 9.26 2.17
CA THR A 167 5.23 10.39 1.43
C THR A 167 5.04 11.71 2.16
N ASN A 168 5.89 12.68 1.83
CA ASN A 168 5.70 14.09 2.20
C ASN A 168 5.21 14.93 1.02
N LEU A 169 5.09 14.33 -0.17
CA LEU A 169 4.66 15.03 -1.38
C LEU A 169 3.16 15.30 -1.37
N THR A 170 2.78 16.45 -1.90
CA THR A 170 1.40 16.78 -2.22
C THR A 170 0.93 16.00 -3.46
N PRO A 171 -0.39 15.90 -3.72
CA PRO A 171 -0.91 15.28 -4.92
C PRO A 171 -0.33 15.89 -6.22
N GLU A 172 -0.16 17.20 -6.26
CA GLU A 172 0.40 17.94 -7.39
C GLU A 172 1.87 17.56 -7.61
N GLU A 173 2.65 17.43 -6.55
CA GLU A 173 4.05 17.02 -6.62
C GLU A 173 4.19 15.57 -7.06
N ILE A 174 3.31 14.67 -6.58
CA ILE A 174 3.25 13.27 -7.03
C ILE A 174 2.99 13.21 -8.53
N ARG A 175 1.97 13.95 -9.01
CA ARG A 175 1.63 14.03 -10.45
C ARG A 175 2.77 14.58 -11.29
N LYS A 176 3.43 15.64 -10.82
CA LYS A 176 4.58 16.23 -11.49
C LYS A 176 5.78 15.29 -11.58
N ARG A 177 6.01 14.51 -10.51
CA ARG A 177 7.18 13.63 -10.40
C ARG A 177 7.02 12.35 -11.22
N TYR A 178 5.88 11.67 -11.10
CA TYR A 178 5.65 10.34 -11.67
C TYR A 178 4.77 10.34 -12.92
N GLY A 179 4.24 11.51 -13.31
CA GLY A 179 3.36 11.66 -14.45
C GLY A 179 1.92 11.29 -14.17
N GLU A 180 1.04 11.69 -15.10
CA GLU A 180 -0.42 11.54 -14.97
C GLU A 180 -0.84 10.08 -14.88
N ARG A 181 -0.25 9.20 -15.69
CA ARG A 181 -0.58 7.76 -15.72
C ARG A 181 -0.35 7.07 -14.36
N THR A 182 0.83 7.28 -13.76
CA THR A 182 1.16 6.69 -12.45
C THR A 182 0.30 7.27 -11.35
N PHE A 183 0.05 8.59 -11.40
CA PHE A 183 -0.85 9.27 -10.48
C PHE A 183 -2.27 8.70 -10.53
N ASP A 184 -2.86 8.57 -11.71
CA ASP A 184 -4.22 8.03 -11.90
C ASP A 184 -4.33 6.59 -11.37
N ARG A 185 -3.37 5.73 -11.70
CA ARG A 185 -3.32 4.34 -11.20
C ARG A 185 -3.17 4.27 -9.69
N LEU A 186 -2.29 5.09 -9.11
CA LEU A 186 -2.08 5.14 -7.66
C LEU A 186 -3.37 5.54 -6.94
N TYR A 187 -4.02 6.61 -7.37
CA TYR A 187 -5.24 7.12 -6.75
C TYR A 187 -6.46 6.22 -7.03
N GLY A 188 -6.49 5.52 -8.15
CA GLY A 188 -7.50 4.51 -8.45
C GLY A 188 -7.39 3.26 -7.57
N ASN A 189 -6.17 2.82 -7.27
CA ASN A 189 -5.89 1.53 -6.63
C ASN A 189 -5.40 1.64 -5.17
N ALA A 190 -5.25 2.84 -4.61
CA ALA A 190 -4.87 3.03 -3.21
C ALA A 190 -5.88 3.89 -2.44
N ALA A 191 -5.98 3.65 -1.15
CA ALA A 191 -6.59 4.55 -0.20
C ALA A 191 -5.55 5.59 0.23
N ILE A 192 -5.90 6.87 0.18
CA ILE A 192 -5.02 7.97 0.56
C ILE A 192 -5.39 8.43 1.96
N ALA A 193 -4.48 8.29 2.91
CA ALA A 193 -4.62 8.78 4.28
C ALA A 193 -3.75 10.02 4.47
N ASN A 194 -4.37 11.20 4.46
CA ASN A 194 -3.67 12.45 4.73
C ASN A 194 -3.65 12.71 6.24
N ILE A 195 -2.45 12.76 6.83
CA ILE A 195 -2.25 12.97 8.27
C ILE A 195 -1.90 14.43 8.48
N ILE A 196 -2.89 15.21 8.89
CA ILE A 196 -2.73 16.64 9.17
C ILE A 196 -2.50 16.79 10.68
N SER A 197 -1.26 17.02 11.09
CA SER A 197 -0.92 17.28 12.49
C SER A 197 0.40 18.04 12.58
N VAL A 198 0.66 18.64 13.75
CA VAL A 198 1.98 19.12 14.11
C VAL A 198 2.91 17.93 14.40
N SER A 199 4.20 18.13 14.19
CA SER A 199 5.21 17.09 14.46
C SER A 199 5.13 16.59 15.91
N LEU A 200 5.12 15.27 16.06
CA LEU A 200 5.24 14.61 17.38
C LEU A 200 6.70 14.52 17.84
N ARG A 201 7.68 14.84 16.96
CA ARG A 201 9.10 14.91 17.32
C ARG A 201 9.30 16.07 18.31
N GLY A 202 9.95 15.80 19.42
CA GLY A 202 10.19 16.78 20.49
C GLY A 202 9.13 16.85 21.58
N LYS A 203 7.94 16.28 21.40
CA LYS A 203 6.97 16.13 22.52
C LYS A 203 7.46 15.12 23.56
N TYR A 204 8.34 14.21 23.19
CA TYR A 204 8.83 13.12 24.04
C TYR A 204 10.24 13.34 24.60
N GLU A 205 10.95 14.38 24.13
CA GLU A 205 12.30 14.74 24.62
C GLU A 205 12.29 15.54 25.94
N SER A 206 11.12 15.97 26.40
CA SER A 206 10.96 16.84 27.59
C SER A 206 10.52 16.09 28.85
N SER A 207 10.64 14.75 28.90
CA SER A 207 10.17 13.92 30.02
C SER A 207 11.30 13.12 30.69
N GLU A 208 12.55 13.60 30.60
CA GLU A 208 13.67 13.11 31.42
C GLU A 208 13.99 14.07 32.57
#